data_03a9d880f3d30826637b3d583ac65233
#
_entry.id   03a9d880f3d30826637b3d583ac65233
#
_cell.length_a   1.000
_cell.length_b   1.000
_cell.length_c   1.000
_cell.angle_alpha   90.00
_cell.angle_beta   90.00
_cell.angle_gamma   90.00
#
_symmetry.space_group_name_H-M   'P 1'
#
loop_
_entity.id
_entity.type
_entity.pdbx_description
1 polymer ?
#
loop_
_entity_poly.entity_id
_entity_poly.type
_entity_poly.pdbx_seq_one_letter_code
_entity_poly.pdbx_strand_id
1 'polypeptide(L)'
;FRFRIEITNIYNKLLYNEIICRINMDDNTSTKLEAAAFRRLLNHLNERTDVQNIDLMNLAGFCRNCLSRWYKEESIKLKNEVSDEESRNIVYGMPYKEWKDKFQRDASKEQMEELKKNHPN
;
A
#
# COMPACT_ATOMS: atom_id res chain seq x y z
N PHE A 1 22.13 -4.25 -7.10
CA PHE A 1 21.00 -4.05 -6.18
C PHE A 1 19.69 -3.87 -6.94
N ARG A 2 19.67 -2.98 -7.94
CA ARG A 2 18.52 -2.73 -8.82
C ARG A 2 18.16 -3.95 -9.68
N PHE A 3 19.14 -4.64 -10.20
CA PHE A 3 19.01 -5.83 -11.04
C PHE A 3 18.35 -7.00 -10.30
N ARG A 4 18.66 -7.17 -9.01
CA ARG A 4 18.09 -8.24 -8.18
C ARG A 4 16.59 -8.01 -7.86
N ILE A 5 16.19 -6.75 -7.68
CA ILE A 5 14.78 -6.38 -7.47
C ILE A 5 13.97 -6.57 -8.75
N GLU A 6 14.51 -6.21 -9.90
CA GLU A 6 13.84 -6.39 -11.20
C GLU A 6 13.62 -7.86 -11.54
N ILE A 7 14.62 -8.72 -11.34
CA ILE A 7 14.49 -10.18 -11.54
C ILE A 7 13.45 -10.76 -10.58
N THR A 8 13.44 -10.38 -9.32
CA THR A 8 12.46 -10.84 -8.33
C THR A 8 11.05 -10.43 -8.72
N ASN A 9 10.86 -9.21 -9.22
CA ASN A 9 9.57 -8.71 -9.68
C ASN A 9 9.07 -9.47 -10.92
N ILE A 10 9.96 -9.74 -11.89
CA ILE A 10 9.63 -10.52 -13.09
C ILE A 10 9.26 -11.95 -12.71
N TYR A 11 10.05 -12.58 -11.84
CA TYR A 11 9.80 -13.94 -11.36
C TYR A 11 8.47 -14.05 -10.61
N ASN A 12 8.19 -13.13 -9.70
CA ASN A 12 6.94 -13.07 -8.97
C ASN A 12 5.74 -12.87 -9.90
N LYS A 13 5.89 -12.02 -10.92
CA LYS A 13 4.83 -11.79 -11.91
C LYS A 13 4.56 -13.03 -12.76
N LEU A 14 5.61 -13.74 -13.20
CA LEU A 14 5.49 -14.99 -13.95
C LEU A 14 4.83 -16.09 -13.10
N LEU A 15 5.28 -16.25 -11.86
CA LEU A 15 4.70 -17.21 -10.92
C LEU A 15 3.24 -16.93 -10.62
N TYR A 16 2.89 -15.66 -10.44
CA TYR A 16 1.51 -15.22 -10.25
C TYR A 16 0.64 -15.56 -11.46
N ASN A 17 1.10 -15.27 -12.67
CA ASN A 17 0.38 -15.60 -13.90
C ASN A 17 0.18 -17.10 -14.07
N GLU A 18 1.18 -17.92 -13.72
CA GLU A 18 1.04 -19.38 -13.71
C GLU A 18 -0.02 -19.88 -12.73
N ILE A 19 -0.05 -19.31 -11.53
CA ILE A 19 -1.05 -19.67 -10.52
C ILE A 19 -2.45 -19.30 -11.03
N ILE A 20 -2.65 -18.10 -11.55
CA ILE A 20 -3.92 -17.64 -12.11
C ILE A 20 -4.36 -18.53 -13.28
N CYS A 21 -3.44 -18.90 -14.16
CA CYS A 21 -3.71 -19.81 -15.26
C CYS A 21 -4.18 -21.20 -14.76
N ARG A 22 -3.53 -21.74 -13.72
CA ARG A 22 -3.87 -23.06 -13.13
C ARG A 22 -5.28 -23.08 -12.51
N ILE A 23 -5.73 -22.00 -11.92
CA ILE A 23 -7.10 -21.91 -11.36
C ILE A 23 -8.16 -21.54 -12.43
N ASN A 24 -7.75 -21.48 -13.69
CA ASN A 24 -8.61 -21.21 -14.84
C ASN A 24 -9.46 -19.93 -14.69
N MET A 25 -8.83 -18.86 -14.20
CA MET A 25 -9.45 -17.57 -13.98
C MET A 25 -9.07 -16.61 -15.10
N ASP A 26 -10.03 -15.90 -15.69
CA ASP A 26 -9.75 -14.85 -16.68
C ASP A 26 -9.18 -13.59 -16.01
N ASP A 27 -8.50 -12.75 -16.81
CA ASP A 27 -7.86 -11.51 -16.34
C ASP A 27 -8.87 -10.53 -15.72
N ASN A 28 -10.09 -10.46 -16.25
CA ASN A 28 -11.11 -9.57 -15.73
C ASN A 28 -11.58 -10.00 -14.35
N THR A 29 -11.84 -11.28 -14.15
CA THR A 29 -12.21 -11.85 -12.84
C THR A 29 -11.07 -11.67 -11.83
N SER A 30 -9.84 -11.97 -12.23
CA SER A 30 -8.66 -11.77 -11.40
C SER A 30 -8.51 -10.32 -10.95
N THR A 31 -8.63 -9.37 -11.88
CA THR A 31 -8.55 -7.93 -11.59
C THR A 31 -9.65 -7.49 -10.62
N LYS A 32 -10.85 -7.97 -10.78
CA LYS A 32 -11.96 -7.66 -9.86
C LYS A 32 -11.72 -8.19 -8.46
N LEU A 33 -11.18 -9.40 -8.33
CA LEU A 33 -10.84 -9.99 -7.03
C LEU A 33 -9.71 -9.24 -6.34
N GLU A 34 -8.68 -8.86 -7.08
CA GLU A 34 -7.57 -8.05 -6.58
C GLU A 34 -8.05 -6.68 -6.11
N ALA A 35 -8.88 -6.02 -6.90
CA ALA A 35 -9.48 -4.74 -6.52
C ALA A 35 -10.38 -4.89 -5.28
N ALA A 36 -11.16 -5.95 -5.19
CA ALA A 36 -12.01 -6.22 -4.03
C ALA A 36 -11.18 -6.49 -2.76
N ALA A 37 -10.11 -7.26 -2.88
CA ALA A 37 -9.18 -7.53 -1.77
C ALA A 37 -8.49 -6.25 -1.31
N PHE A 38 -8.04 -5.40 -2.23
CA PHE A 38 -7.45 -4.11 -1.90
C PHE A 38 -8.43 -3.19 -1.19
N ARG A 39 -9.66 -3.09 -1.65
CA ARG A 39 -10.71 -2.32 -0.98
C ARG A 39 -10.99 -2.84 0.43
N ARG A 40 -10.98 -4.16 0.61
CA ARG A 40 -11.13 -4.77 1.93
C ARG A 40 -9.96 -4.42 2.86
N LEU A 41 -8.73 -4.39 2.35
CA LEU A 41 -7.56 -3.91 3.10
C LEU A 41 -7.74 -2.46 3.54
N LEU A 42 -8.16 -1.58 2.63
CA LEU A 42 -8.40 -0.17 2.96
C LEU A 42 -9.48 -0.01 4.02
N ASN A 43 -10.58 -0.72 3.90
CA ASN A 43 -11.66 -0.70 4.90
C ASN A 43 -11.15 -1.17 6.27
N HIS A 44 -10.37 -2.24 6.31
CA HIS A 44 -9.78 -2.74 7.55
C HIS A 44 -8.86 -1.70 8.20
N LEU A 45 -7.98 -1.06 7.42
CA LEU A 45 -7.11 0.01 7.94
C LEU A 45 -7.92 1.23 8.43
N ASN A 46 -9.04 1.53 7.78
CA ASN A 46 -9.92 2.64 8.19
C ASN A 46 -10.70 2.34 9.48
N GLU A 47 -10.95 1.08 9.79
CA GLU A 47 -11.48 0.64 11.08
C GLU A 47 -10.41 0.66 12.19
N ARG A 48 -9.14 0.50 11.83
CA ARG A 48 -8.00 0.46 12.74
C ARG A 48 -7.27 1.81 12.78
N THR A 49 -7.98 2.87 13.12
CA THR A 49 -7.42 4.22 13.28
C THR A 49 -6.49 4.34 14.51
N ASP A 50 -6.54 3.38 15.42
CA ASP A 50 -5.60 3.22 16.53
C ASP A 50 -4.18 2.87 16.07
N VAL A 51 -4.05 2.18 14.93
CA VAL A 51 -2.76 1.80 14.35
C VAL A 51 -2.17 2.99 13.58
N GLN A 52 -1.03 3.48 14.06
CA GLN A 52 -0.32 4.59 13.43
C GLN A 52 0.48 4.15 12.19
N ASN A 53 0.73 5.07 11.29
CA ASN A 53 1.56 4.78 10.13
C ASN A 53 2.97 4.31 10.51
N ILE A 54 3.54 4.84 11.60
CA ILE A 54 4.83 4.39 12.11
C ILE A 54 4.79 2.94 12.60
N ASP A 55 3.68 2.50 13.19
CA ASP A 55 3.48 1.10 13.61
C ASP A 55 3.50 0.15 12.42
N LEU A 56 2.80 0.52 11.34
CA LEU A 56 2.80 -0.25 10.10
C LEU A 56 4.19 -0.28 9.45
N MET A 57 4.89 0.85 9.40
CA MET A 57 6.25 0.92 8.87
C MET A 57 7.21 0.01 9.65
N ASN A 58 7.15 0.04 10.97
CA ASN A 58 8.01 -0.79 11.82
C ASN A 58 7.68 -2.27 11.71
N LEU A 59 6.41 -2.62 11.61
CA LEU A 59 5.96 -4.01 11.53
C LEU A 59 6.15 -4.62 10.14
N ALA A 60 5.77 -3.91 9.09
CA ALA A 60 5.60 -4.48 7.75
C ALA A 60 6.35 -3.72 6.64
N GLY A 61 6.99 -2.60 6.94
CA GLY A 61 7.77 -1.84 5.96
C GLY A 61 6.93 -1.02 4.98
N PHE A 62 5.65 -0.85 5.22
CA PHE A 62 4.77 0.05 4.47
C PHE A 62 3.76 0.72 5.40
N CYS A 63 3.14 1.78 4.93
CA CYS A 63 2.06 2.45 5.65
C CYS A 63 0.98 2.95 4.68
N ARG A 64 -0.03 3.66 5.20
CA ARG A 64 -1.11 4.22 4.37
C ARG A 64 -0.58 5.18 3.30
N ASN A 65 0.45 5.96 3.61
CA ASN A 65 1.08 6.84 2.64
C ASN A 65 1.79 6.06 1.52
N CYS A 66 2.38 4.93 1.83
CA CYS A 66 2.97 4.05 0.81
C CYS A 66 1.89 3.50 -0.13
N LEU A 67 0.76 3.06 0.40
CA LEU A 67 -0.38 2.61 -0.41
C LEU A 67 -0.91 3.73 -1.33
N SER A 68 -1.00 4.95 -0.82
CA SER A 68 -1.40 6.12 -1.62
C SER A 68 -0.42 6.40 -2.75
N ARG A 69 0.88 6.34 -2.47
CA ARG A 69 1.93 6.51 -3.48
C ARG A 69 1.84 5.43 -4.55
N TRP A 70 1.72 4.17 -4.17
CA TRP A 70 1.59 3.07 -5.12
C TRP A 70 0.35 3.21 -5.99
N TYR A 71 -0.76 3.60 -5.40
CA TYR A 71 -2.00 3.86 -6.15
C TYR A 71 -1.79 4.93 -7.22
N LYS A 72 -1.14 6.04 -6.86
CA LYS A 72 -0.80 7.10 -7.80
C LYS A 72 0.16 6.62 -8.90
N GLU A 73 1.22 5.91 -8.53
CA GLU A 73 2.19 5.36 -9.49
C GLU A 73 1.51 4.45 -10.52
N GLU A 74 0.62 3.59 -10.09
CA GLU A 74 -0.16 2.73 -11.00
C GLU A 74 -1.14 3.52 -11.87
N SER A 75 -1.75 4.58 -11.32
CA SER A 75 -2.63 5.46 -12.11
C SER A 75 -1.89 6.16 -13.25
N ILE A 76 -0.65 6.55 -13.03
CA ILE A 76 0.21 7.13 -14.08
C ILE A 76 0.51 6.10 -15.16
N LYS A 77 0.89 4.88 -14.79
CA LYS A 77 1.17 3.79 -15.74
C LYS A 77 -0.04 3.46 -16.61
N LEU A 78 -1.23 3.52 -16.03
CA LEU A 78 -2.48 3.26 -16.74
C LEU A 78 -3.04 4.49 -17.46
N LYS A 79 -2.28 5.59 -17.53
CA LYS A 79 -2.67 6.86 -18.18
C LYS A 79 -3.99 7.44 -17.64
N ASN A 80 -4.18 7.31 -16.35
CA ASN A 80 -5.39 7.73 -15.64
C ASN A 80 -4.98 8.43 -14.33
N GLU A 81 -4.05 9.36 -14.45
CA GLU A 81 -3.35 9.98 -13.33
C GLU A 81 -4.30 10.64 -12.33
N VAL A 82 -4.16 10.25 -11.07
CA VAL A 82 -4.79 10.91 -9.93
C VAL A 82 -3.77 11.78 -9.19
N SER A 83 -4.26 12.82 -8.53
CA SER A 83 -3.42 13.67 -7.69
C SER A 83 -2.97 12.97 -6.41
N ASP A 84 -1.97 13.53 -5.72
CA ASP A 84 -1.56 13.05 -4.39
C ASP A 84 -2.71 13.13 -3.38
N GLU A 85 -3.50 14.17 -3.44
CA GLU A 85 -4.65 14.36 -2.57
C GLU A 85 -5.73 13.30 -2.83
N GLU A 86 -6.11 13.09 -4.09
CA GLU A 86 -7.09 12.07 -4.45
C GLU A 86 -6.64 10.66 -4.03
N SER A 87 -5.38 10.30 -4.27
CA SER A 87 -4.86 9.00 -3.87
C SER A 87 -4.88 8.81 -2.36
N ARG A 88 -4.56 9.84 -1.58
CA ARG A 88 -4.66 9.80 -0.12
C ARG A 88 -6.11 9.69 0.35
N ASN A 89 -7.02 10.46 -0.24
CA ASN A 89 -8.44 10.41 0.11
C ASN A 89 -9.02 9.01 -0.12
N ILE A 90 -8.61 8.34 -1.19
CA ILE A 90 -9.01 6.96 -1.46
C ILE A 90 -8.52 6.01 -0.37
N VAL A 91 -7.24 6.10 0.00
CA VAL A 91 -6.64 5.18 0.98
C VAL A 91 -7.14 5.45 2.40
N TYR A 92 -7.23 6.71 2.79
CA TYR A 92 -7.67 7.09 4.14
C TYR A 92 -9.19 7.07 4.33
N GLY A 93 -9.98 7.02 3.26
CA GLY A 93 -11.43 7.10 3.31
C GLY A 93 -11.98 8.45 3.76
N MET A 94 -11.12 9.45 3.85
CA MET A 94 -11.43 10.85 4.23
C MET A 94 -10.28 11.75 3.81
N PRO A 95 -10.45 13.09 3.84
CA PRO A 95 -9.34 14.00 3.61
C PRO A 95 -8.17 13.75 4.57
N TYR A 96 -6.96 13.66 4.02
CA TYR A 96 -5.76 13.31 4.81
C TYR A 96 -5.52 14.26 5.99
N LYS A 97 -5.79 15.54 5.80
CA LYS A 97 -5.69 16.54 6.88
C LYS A 97 -6.61 16.19 8.04
N GLU A 98 -7.86 15.83 7.74
CA GLU A 98 -8.84 15.43 8.73
C GLU A 98 -8.42 14.16 9.49
N TRP A 99 -7.90 13.17 8.78
CA TRP A 99 -7.37 11.95 9.40
C TRP A 99 -6.23 12.26 10.37
N LYS A 100 -5.28 13.12 9.95
CA LYS A 100 -4.19 13.55 10.83
C LYS A 100 -4.70 14.23 12.09
N ASP A 101 -5.61 15.18 11.93
CA ASP A 101 -6.15 15.94 13.05
C ASP A 101 -6.90 15.05 14.06
N LYS A 102 -7.59 14.01 13.58
CA LYS A 102 -8.38 13.10 14.41
C LYS A 102 -7.59 11.95 15.01
N PHE A 103 -6.67 11.37 14.28
CA PHE A 103 -6.10 10.06 14.62
C PHE A 103 -4.58 10.01 14.74
N GLN A 104 -3.85 10.90 14.07
CA GLN A 104 -2.39 10.89 14.14
C GLN A 104 -1.92 11.34 15.51
N ARG A 105 -1.01 10.56 16.10
CA ARG A 105 -0.33 10.85 17.35
C ARG A 105 1.17 10.99 17.11
N ASP A 106 1.83 11.72 18.01
CA ASP A 106 3.27 11.82 18.00
C ASP A 106 3.90 10.44 18.24
N ALA A 107 4.93 10.15 17.46
CA ALA A 107 5.66 8.91 17.63
C ALA A 107 6.49 8.94 18.91
N SER A 108 6.53 7.82 19.62
CA SER A 108 7.40 7.66 20.77
C SER A 108 8.88 7.61 20.34
N LYS A 109 9.78 7.84 21.29
CA LYS A 109 11.21 7.71 21.05
C LYS A 109 11.57 6.30 20.58
N GLU A 110 11.01 5.30 21.19
CA GLU A 110 11.18 3.88 20.86
C GLU A 110 10.72 3.58 19.43
N GLN A 111 9.54 4.08 19.04
CA GLN A 111 9.03 3.92 17.67
C GLN A 111 9.97 4.56 16.65
N MET A 112 10.51 5.73 16.94
CA MET A 112 11.45 6.43 16.05
C MET A 112 12.79 5.72 15.94
N GLU A 113 13.30 5.17 17.05
CA GLU A 113 14.54 4.39 17.06
C GLU A 113 14.39 3.10 16.24
N GLU A 114 13.28 2.40 16.40
CA GLU A 114 12.97 1.21 15.62
C GLU A 114 12.84 1.52 14.11
N LEU A 115 12.20 2.63 13.77
CA LEU A 115 12.09 3.06 12.39
C LEU A 115 13.46 3.28 11.74
N LYS A 116 14.37 3.95 12.44
CA LYS A 116 15.75 4.18 11.98
C LYS A 116 16.54 2.88 11.82
N LYS A 117 16.34 1.92 12.70
CA LYS A 117 16.99 0.61 12.65
C LYS A 117 16.51 -0.21 11.46
N ASN A 118 15.22 -0.21 11.17
CA ASN A 118 14.61 -1.03 10.12
C ASN A 118 14.71 -0.37 8.73
N HIS A 119 14.83 0.94 8.70
CA HIS A 119 14.92 1.73 7.46
C HIS A 119 16.09 2.73 7.56
N PRO A 120 17.32 2.24 7.57
CA PRO A 120 18.48 3.12 7.52
C PRO A 120 18.50 3.88 6.19
N ASN A 121 18.71 5.18 6.27
CA ASN A 121 18.88 6.05 5.10
C ASN A 121 20.13 5.68 4.31
#